data_02f92a3128530117c01d9dcd9b2f97d6
#
_entry.id   02f92a3128530117c01d9dcd9b2f97d6
#
_cell.length_a   1.000
_cell.length_b   1.000
_cell.length_c   1.000
_cell.angle_alpha   90.00
_cell.angle_beta   90.00
_cell.angle_gamma   90.00
#
_symmetry.space_group_name_H-M   'P 1'
#
loop_
_entity.id
_entity.type
_entity.pdbx_description
1 polymer ?
#
loop_
_entity_poly.entity_id
_entity_poly.type
_entity_poly.pdbx_seq_one_letter_code
_entity_poly.pdbx_strand_id
1 'polypeptide(L)' 'MQFQVTNIQFDCYLDEDGWNESDRICTEEKLSEEYIGTFWEADDGDDLIEEITAATGWCIESIDYRIILN' A
#
# COMPACT_ATOMS: atom_id res chain seq x y z
N MET A 1 -9.50 -15.55 1.99
CA MET A 1 -9.20 -14.96 3.31
C MET A 1 -9.30 -13.45 3.20
N GLN A 2 -9.93 -12.82 4.16
CA GLN A 2 -10.11 -11.37 4.13
C GLN A 2 -9.12 -10.69 5.07
N PHE A 3 -8.50 -9.62 4.60
CA PHE A 3 -7.53 -8.85 5.34
C PHE A 3 -7.98 -7.40 5.49
N GLN A 4 -7.61 -6.77 6.59
CA GLN A 4 -7.75 -5.34 6.77
C GLN A 4 -6.37 -4.72 6.90
N VAL A 5 -6.09 -3.71 6.07
CA VAL A 5 -4.82 -2.97 6.15
C VAL A 5 -4.86 -2.06 7.38
N THR A 6 -3.93 -2.27 8.31
CA THR A 6 -3.82 -1.45 9.52
C THR A 6 -2.76 -0.36 9.36
N ASN A 7 -1.73 -0.61 8.56
CA ASN A 7 -0.73 0.38 8.22
C ASN A 7 -0.08 -0.02 6.90
N ILE A 8 0.30 0.95 6.09
CA ILE A 8 0.94 0.67 4.81
C ILE A 8 1.84 1.84 4.42
N GLN A 9 3.01 1.54 3.87
CA GLN A 9 3.91 2.52 3.28
C GLN A 9 4.23 2.09 1.86
N PHE A 10 4.04 3.02 0.93
CA PHE A 10 4.35 2.80 -0.48
C PHE A 10 5.72 3.37 -0.81
N ASP A 11 6.40 2.71 -1.75
CA ASP A 11 7.64 3.22 -2.33
C ASP A 11 7.27 3.96 -3.61
N CYS A 12 7.17 5.27 -3.50
CA CYS A 12 6.80 6.15 -4.62
C CYS A 12 8.04 6.79 -5.27
N TYR A 13 9.13 6.05 -5.31
CA TYR A 13 10.35 6.53 -5.93
C TYR A 13 10.20 6.52 -7.46
N LEU A 14 10.23 7.72 -8.04
CA LEU A 14 10.25 7.88 -9.49
C LEU A 14 11.60 8.49 -9.88
N ASP A 15 12.29 7.83 -10.80
CA ASP A 15 13.60 8.27 -11.28
C ASP A 15 13.42 9.26 -12.43
N GLU A 16 12.62 10.30 -12.19
CA GLU A 16 12.32 11.34 -13.18
C GLU A 16 12.85 12.70 -12.72
N ASP A 17 13.31 13.48 -13.69
CA ASP A 17 13.74 14.86 -13.43
C ASP A 17 12.52 15.71 -13.02
N GLY A 18 12.66 16.45 -11.93
CA GLY A 18 11.60 17.30 -11.42
C GLY A 18 10.80 16.70 -10.27
N TRP A 19 10.98 15.41 -9.99
CA TRP A 19 10.36 14.78 -8.85
C TRP A 19 11.17 15.11 -7.59
N ASN A 20 10.62 15.90 -6.70
CA ASN A 20 11.33 16.27 -5.48
C ASN A 20 10.87 15.44 -4.29
N GLU A 21 11.69 15.46 -3.22
CA GLU A 21 11.44 14.66 -2.02
C GLU A 21 10.14 15.04 -1.32
N SER A 22 9.79 16.32 -1.29
CA SER A 22 8.56 16.78 -0.66
C SER A 22 7.31 16.26 -1.37
N ASP A 23 7.30 16.26 -2.71
CA ASP A 23 6.19 15.74 -3.49
C ASP A 23 6.04 14.23 -3.29
N ARG A 24 7.18 13.52 -3.22
CA ARG A 24 7.18 12.09 -2.98
C ARG A 24 6.57 11.74 -1.62
N ILE A 25 6.99 12.44 -0.57
CA ILE A 25 6.49 12.21 0.79
C ILE A 25 5.00 12.49 0.86
N CYS A 26 4.53 13.58 0.28
CA CYS A 26 3.10 13.89 0.23
C CYS A 26 2.29 12.81 -0.47
N THR A 27 2.79 12.29 -1.59
CA THR A 27 2.12 11.23 -2.33
C THR A 27 2.06 9.94 -1.53
N GLU A 28 3.17 9.56 -0.88
CA GLU A 28 3.22 8.36 -0.04
C GLU A 28 2.24 8.46 1.13
N GLU A 29 2.19 9.60 1.79
CA GLU A 29 1.27 9.81 2.91
C GLU A 29 -0.20 9.74 2.48
N LYS A 30 -0.55 10.36 1.36
CA LYS A 30 -1.91 10.31 0.83
C LYS A 30 -2.33 8.91 0.45
N LEU A 31 -1.47 8.16 -0.20
CA LEU A 31 -1.75 6.78 -0.56
C LEU A 31 -1.92 5.92 0.69
N SER A 32 -1.04 6.08 1.67
CA SER A 32 -1.14 5.33 2.92
C SER A 32 -2.47 5.59 3.62
N GLU A 33 -2.86 6.86 3.76
CA GLU A 33 -4.13 7.22 4.40
C GLU A 33 -5.33 6.65 3.66
N GLU A 34 -5.28 6.63 2.33
CA GLU A 34 -6.39 6.13 1.51
C GLU A 34 -6.61 4.64 1.71
N TYR A 35 -5.54 3.87 1.90
CA TYR A 35 -5.63 2.41 1.99
C TYR A 35 -5.67 1.87 3.42
N ILE A 36 -5.30 2.68 4.43
CA ILE A 36 -5.41 2.26 5.83
C ILE A 36 -6.89 2.06 6.17
N GLY A 37 -7.21 0.91 6.74
CA GLY A 37 -8.57 0.53 7.10
C GLY A 37 -9.37 -0.15 6.01
N THR A 38 -8.82 -0.26 4.80
CA THR A 38 -9.51 -0.93 3.69
C THR A 38 -9.45 -2.46 3.86
N PHE A 39 -10.45 -3.13 3.28
CA PHE A 39 -10.53 -4.59 3.29
C PHE A 39 -10.14 -5.16 1.94
N TRP A 40 -9.39 -6.25 1.97
CA TRP A 40 -8.91 -6.91 0.77
C TRP A 40 -9.09 -8.41 0.89
N GLU A 41 -9.41 -9.07 -0.19
CA GLU A 41 -9.48 -10.51 -0.25
C GLU A 41 -8.23 -11.07 -0.95
N ALA A 42 -7.54 -11.99 -0.28
CA ALA A 42 -6.31 -12.61 -0.78
C ALA A 42 -6.15 -13.98 -0.13
N ASP A 43 -5.28 -14.80 -0.69
CA ASP A 43 -5.00 -16.13 -0.15
C ASP A 43 -4.06 -16.07 1.06
N ASP A 44 -3.08 -15.16 1.01
CA ASP A 44 -2.12 -14.96 2.09
C ASP A 44 -1.56 -13.53 2.03
N GLY A 45 -0.61 -13.23 2.91
CA GLY A 45 -0.01 -11.88 2.99
C GLY A 45 0.74 -11.49 1.72
N ASP A 46 1.43 -12.42 1.09
CA ASP A 46 2.15 -12.15 -0.16
C ASP A 46 1.16 -11.84 -1.29
N ASP A 47 0.07 -12.60 -1.36
CA ASP A 47 -0.98 -12.36 -2.35
C ASP A 47 -1.67 -11.01 -2.10
N LEU A 48 -1.86 -10.63 -0.83
CA LEU A 48 -2.40 -9.33 -0.46
C LEU A 48 -1.52 -8.19 -1.01
N ILE A 49 -0.21 -8.31 -0.86
CA ILE A 49 0.74 -7.32 -1.37
C ILE A 49 0.64 -7.22 -2.89
N GLU A 50 0.56 -8.34 -3.58
CA GLU A 50 0.41 -8.35 -5.04
C GLU A 50 -0.90 -7.71 -5.49
N GLU A 51 -1.99 -7.98 -4.79
CA GLU A 51 -3.30 -7.40 -5.11
C GLU A 51 -3.28 -5.88 -4.96
N ILE A 52 -2.72 -5.36 -3.88
CA ILE A 52 -2.62 -3.92 -3.65
C ILE A 52 -1.67 -3.28 -4.67
N THR A 53 -0.53 -3.90 -4.94
CA THR A 53 0.42 -3.40 -5.93
C THR A 53 -0.22 -3.32 -7.31
N ALA A 54 -0.98 -4.34 -7.71
CA ALA A 54 -1.68 -4.35 -8.99
C ALA A 54 -2.76 -3.26 -9.06
N ALA A 55 -3.47 -3.03 -7.97
CA ALA A 55 -4.54 -2.05 -7.91
C ALA A 55 -4.02 -0.61 -7.91
N THR A 56 -2.91 -0.36 -7.25
CA THR A 56 -2.34 1.00 -7.11
C THR A 56 -1.31 1.34 -8.16
N GLY A 57 -0.60 0.35 -8.68
CA GLY A 57 0.54 0.55 -9.56
C GLY A 57 1.81 0.96 -8.83
N TRP A 58 1.80 1.01 -7.50
CA TRP A 58 2.95 1.39 -6.68
C TRP A 58 3.49 0.18 -5.92
N CYS A 59 4.81 0.13 -5.74
CA CYS A 59 5.42 -0.88 -4.90
C CYS A 59 5.15 -0.57 -3.42
N ILE A 60 5.01 -1.62 -2.62
CA ILE A 60 4.80 -1.48 -1.19
C ILE A 60 6.15 -1.64 -0.49
N GLU A 61 6.53 -0.64 0.31
CA GLU A 61 7.75 -0.70 1.11
C GLU A 61 7.53 -1.51 2.38
N SER A 62 6.40 -1.26 3.06
CA SER A 62 6.02 -2.04 4.23
C SER A 62 4.50 -2.05 4.37
N ILE A 63 3.98 -3.08 5.00
CA ILE A 63 2.55 -3.20 5.23
C ILE A 63 2.30 -3.96 6.53
N ASP A 64 1.33 -3.46 7.31
CA ASP A 64 0.76 -4.17 8.43
C ASP A 64 -0.70 -4.43 8.15
N TYR A 65 -1.16 -5.61 8.46
CA TYR A 65 -2.53 -6.02 8.21
C TYR A 65 -2.97 -7.01 9.28
N ARG A 66 -4.27 -7.21 9.36
CA ARG A 66 -4.83 -8.25 10.21
C ARG A 66 -5.77 -9.12 9.40
N ILE A 67 -5.90 -10.38 9.81
CA ILE A 67 -6.82 -11.33 9.19
C ILE A 67 -8.19 -11.12 9.81
N ILE A 68 -9.20 -10.99 8.96
CA ILE A 68 -10.58 -10.88 9.42
C ILE A 68 -11.16 -12.28 9.48
N LEU A 69 -11.51 -12.70 10.67
CA LEU A 69 -12.12 -14.00 10.93
C LEU A 69 -13.62 -13.84 11.07
N ASN A 70 -14.34 -14.59 10.29
CA ASN A 70 -15.81 -14.62 10.37
C ASN A 70 -16.29 -15.84 11.12
#